data_8b2109622143ee1aed2bc44361413c37
#
_entry.id   8b2109622143ee1aed2bc44361413c37
#
_cell.length_a   1.000
_cell.length_b   1.000
_cell.length_c   1.000
_cell.angle_alpha   90.00
_cell.angle_beta   90.00
_cell.angle_gamma   90.00
#
_symmetry.space_group_name_H-M   'P 1'
#
loop_
_entity.id
_entity.type
_entity.pdbx_description
1 polymer ?
#
loop_
_entity_poly.entity_id
_entity_poly.type
_entity_poly.pdbx_seq_one_letter_code
_entity_poly.pdbx_strand_id
1 'polypeptide(L)'
;FSLFFIGLFALDLITPDRAYSEMENTTLSQRPALTQLSAKGLNSYFTAYTKYVKDQVFGRDNWISLQSVVETTLLQKEQSGGILLGKEHMMFPRTFGLLDSENRTLPKNTAAVEALCQRYPGKVDVLLAPAASVIYPEKVPANAPLLDEDAYLDQLSAAVQAAGGRFVDVRQTLAEHKDEYIY
;
A
#
# COMPACT_ATOMS: atom_id res chain seq x y z
N PHE A 1 11.86 -21.18 -28.25
CA PHE A 1 11.36 -20.91 -26.89
C PHE A 1 12.43 -21.29 -25.84
N SER A 2 12.97 -22.51 -25.87
CA SER A 2 13.98 -22.99 -24.91
C SER A 2 15.27 -22.16 -24.94
N LEU A 3 15.76 -21.75 -26.12
CA LEU A 3 16.96 -20.92 -26.26
C LEU A 3 16.81 -19.55 -25.58
N PHE A 4 15.62 -18.98 -25.58
CA PHE A 4 15.32 -17.72 -24.89
C PHE A 4 15.50 -17.86 -23.36
N PHE A 5 14.94 -18.91 -22.76
CA PHE A 5 15.08 -19.15 -21.33
C PHE A 5 16.52 -19.51 -20.92
N ILE A 6 17.23 -20.28 -21.78
CA ILE A 6 18.66 -20.57 -21.54
C ILE A 6 19.47 -19.27 -21.57
N GLY A 7 19.18 -18.37 -22.51
CA GLY A 7 19.82 -17.07 -22.61
C GLY A 7 19.55 -16.19 -21.38
N LEU A 8 18.31 -16.11 -20.92
CA LEU A 8 17.96 -15.38 -19.69
C LEU A 8 18.68 -15.95 -18.46
N PHE A 9 18.69 -17.28 -18.33
CA PHE A 9 19.37 -17.93 -17.23
C PHE A 9 20.90 -17.68 -17.25
N ALA A 10 21.52 -17.70 -18.44
CA ALA A 10 22.92 -17.36 -18.59
C ALA A 10 23.22 -15.91 -18.20
N LEU A 11 22.35 -14.97 -18.59
CA LEU A 11 22.46 -13.57 -18.20
C LEU A 11 22.30 -13.39 -16.68
N ASP A 12 21.37 -14.11 -16.06
CA ASP A 12 21.16 -14.10 -14.62
C ASP A 12 22.42 -14.58 -13.85
N LEU A 13 23.08 -15.61 -14.36
CA LEU A 13 24.31 -16.16 -13.74
C LEU A 13 25.50 -15.19 -13.77
N ILE A 14 25.59 -14.34 -14.78
CA ILE A 14 26.74 -13.41 -14.94
C ILE A 14 26.43 -12.00 -14.42
N THR A 15 25.17 -11.69 -14.13
CA THR A 15 24.75 -10.39 -13.59
C THR A 15 25.02 -10.36 -12.08
N PRO A 16 25.74 -9.36 -11.56
CA PRO A 16 25.97 -9.26 -10.12
C PRO A 16 24.68 -8.94 -9.36
N ASP A 17 24.55 -9.49 -8.16
CA ASP A 17 23.44 -9.22 -7.26
C ASP A 17 23.36 -7.72 -6.92
N ARG A 18 22.13 -7.17 -6.91
CA ARG A 18 21.86 -5.79 -6.51
C ARG A 18 21.39 -5.74 -5.06
N ALA A 19 21.83 -4.74 -4.32
CA ALA A 19 21.40 -4.55 -2.93
C ALA A 19 20.06 -3.81 -2.82
N TYR A 20 19.72 -3.00 -3.83
CA TYR A 20 18.58 -2.08 -3.79
C TYR A 20 17.93 -1.90 -5.16
N SER A 21 16.61 -1.72 -5.19
CA SER A 21 15.86 -1.30 -6.37
C SER A 21 15.43 0.16 -6.19
N GLU A 22 15.95 1.04 -7.04
CA GLU A 22 15.54 2.45 -7.05
C GLU A 22 14.10 2.62 -7.51
N MET A 23 13.66 1.76 -8.45
CA MET A 23 12.31 1.81 -8.99
C MET A 23 11.24 1.51 -7.93
N GLU A 24 11.48 0.53 -7.05
CA GLU A 24 10.54 0.15 -6.00
C GLU A 24 10.87 0.76 -4.63
N ASN A 25 11.97 1.51 -4.56
CA ASN A 25 12.48 2.12 -3.31
C ASN A 25 12.61 1.09 -2.18
N THR A 26 13.15 -0.10 -2.50
CA THR A 26 13.25 -1.22 -1.54
C THR A 26 14.58 -1.94 -1.62
N THR A 27 14.99 -2.52 -0.47
CA THR A 27 16.15 -3.41 -0.39
C THR A 27 15.81 -4.77 -0.98
N LEU A 28 16.69 -5.28 -1.85
CA LEU A 28 16.55 -6.59 -2.48
C LEU A 28 17.14 -7.69 -1.61
N SER A 29 16.49 -8.84 -1.60
CA SER A 29 16.96 -10.00 -0.85
C SER A 29 18.30 -10.49 -1.41
N GLN A 30 19.24 -10.75 -0.51
CA GLN A 30 20.54 -11.28 -0.85
C GLN A 30 20.56 -12.82 -0.71
N ARG A 31 21.51 -13.46 -1.36
CA ARG A 31 21.63 -14.92 -1.35
C ARG A 31 21.78 -15.44 0.07
N PRO A 32 20.87 -16.32 0.53
CA PRO A 32 20.96 -16.86 1.88
C PRO A 32 22.21 -17.75 2.03
N ALA A 33 22.93 -17.60 3.14
CA ALA A 33 24.08 -18.42 3.42
C ALA A 33 23.69 -19.88 3.70
N LEU A 34 24.50 -20.83 3.25
CA LEU A 34 24.24 -22.27 3.48
C LEU A 34 24.21 -22.64 4.99
N THR A 35 24.86 -21.86 5.84
CA THR A 35 24.79 -22.03 7.30
C THR A 35 23.38 -21.83 7.85
N GLN A 36 22.53 -21.07 7.17
CA GLN A 36 21.13 -20.86 7.56
C GLN A 36 20.26 -22.09 7.31
N LEU A 37 20.70 -23.01 6.44
CA LEU A 37 20.02 -24.26 6.17
C LEU A 37 19.91 -25.13 7.43
N SER A 38 20.96 -25.22 8.19
CA SER A 38 21.01 -26.00 9.44
C SER A 38 20.32 -25.32 10.62
N ALA A 39 20.40 -23.99 10.72
CA ALA A 39 19.87 -23.21 11.85
C ALA A 39 18.38 -22.94 11.80
N LYS A 40 17.81 -22.76 10.60
CA LYS A 40 16.40 -22.34 10.40
C LYS A 40 15.49 -23.40 9.77
N GLY A 41 16.06 -24.55 9.41
CA GLY A 41 15.34 -25.61 8.71
C GLY A 41 15.17 -25.35 7.21
N LEU A 42 14.89 -26.42 6.47
CA LEU A 42 14.78 -26.44 5.00
C LEU A 42 13.75 -25.44 4.48
N ASN A 43 12.56 -25.40 5.08
CA ASN A 43 11.47 -24.53 4.58
C ASN A 43 11.84 -23.04 4.65
N SER A 44 12.43 -22.59 5.74
CA SER A 44 12.88 -21.19 5.89
C SER A 44 13.96 -20.83 4.89
N TYR A 45 14.89 -21.74 4.65
CA TYR A 45 15.96 -21.57 3.67
C TYR A 45 15.38 -21.44 2.25
N PHE A 46 14.50 -22.36 1.84
CA PHE A 46 13.89 -22.30 0.51
C PHE A 46 12.99 -21.10 0.32
N THR A 47 12.28 -20.65 1.36
CA THR A 47 11.52 -19.41 1.31
C THR A 47 12.42 -18.20 1.07
N ALA A 48 13.53 -18.11 1.81
CA ALA A 48 14.51 -17.04 1.63
C ALA A 48 15.20 -17.09 0.25
N TYR A 49 15.54 -18.31 -0.21
CA TYR A 49 16.13 -18.50 -1.53
C TYR A 49 15.17 -18.15 -2.67
N THR A 50 13.91 -18.52 -2.54
CA THR A 50 12.88 -18.15 -3.53
C THR A 50 12.70 -16.64 -3.61
N LYS A 51 12.73 -15.96 -2.46
CA LYS A 51 12.67 -14.49 -2.44
C LYS A 51 13.89 -13.87 -3.11
N TYR A 52 15.10 -14.37 -2.77
CA TYR A 52 16.34 -13.97 -3.41
C TYR A 52 16.28 -14.09 -4.94
N VAL A 53 15.89 -15.26 -5.46
CA VAL A 53 15.77 -15.46 -6.92
C VAL A 53 14.80 -14.49 -7.56
N LYS A 54 13.63 -14.24 -6.94
CA LYS A 54 12.64 -13.28 -7.44
C LYS A 54 13.19 -11.85 -7.47
N ASP A 55 13.98 -11.49 -6.46
CA ASP A 55 14.51 -10.12 -6.32
C ASP A 55 15.69 -9.87 -7.26
N GLN A 56 16.44 -10.92 -7.67
CA GLN A 56 17.68 -10.80 -8.44
C GLN A 56 17.54 -11.17 -9.93
N VAL A 57 16.36 -11.57 -10.40
CA VAL A 57 16.12 -11.91 -11.82
C VAL A 57 16.65 -10.82 -12.74
N PHE A 58 17.41 -11.23 -13.77
CA PHE A 58 17.95 -10.33 -14.78
C PHE A 58 16.87 -9.43 -15.40
N GLY A 59 17.08 -8.13 -15.38
CA GLY A 59 16.15 -7.15 -15.93
C GLY A 59 14.83 -7.03 -15.17
N ARG A 60 14.77 -7.44 -13.89
CA ARG A 60 13.56 -7.44 -13.06
C ARG A 60 12.75 -6.15 -13.17
N ASP A 61 13.39 -4.99 -13.05
CA ASP A 61 12.70 -3.70 -13.09
C ASP A 61 12.06 -3.45 -14.47
N ASN A 62 12.71 -3.91 -15.56
CA ASN A 62 12.16 -3.85 -16.91
C ASN A 62 10.95 -4.78 -17.08
N TRP A 63 10.97 -5.97 -16.46
CA TRP A 63 9.84 -6.89 -16.49
C TRP A 63 8.64 -6.33 -15.73
N ILE A 64 8.86 -5.70 -14.58
CA ILE A 64 7.80 -5.02 -13.81
C ILE A 64 7.22 -3.87 -14.61
N SER A 65 8.07 -3.06 -15.24
CA SER A 65 7.63 -1.97 -16.11
C SER A 65 6.82 -2.47 -17.31
N LEU A 66 7.28 -3.55 -17.97
CA LEU A 66 6.58 -4.17 -19.07
C LEU A 66 5.21 -4.72 -18.62
N GLN A 67 5.16 -5.39 -17.47
CA GLN A 67 3.91 -5.87 -16.90
C GLN A 67 2.93 -4.71 -16.67
N SER A 68 3.39 -3.63 -16.06
CA SER A 68 2.57 -2.44 -15.81
C SER A 68 2.02 -1.85 -17.11
N VAL A 69 2.86 -1.71 -18.14
CA VAL A 69 2.43 -1.21 -19.45
C VAL A 69 1.39 -2.14 -20.10
N VAL A 70 1.60 -3.46 -20.05
CA VAL A 70 0.65 -4.43 -20.59
C VAL A 70 -0.67 -4.36 -19.82
N GLU A 71 -0.63 -4.31 -18.50
CA GLU A 71 -1.83 -4.23 -17.66
C GLU A 71 -2.64 -2.96 -17.91
N THR A 72 -1.98 -1.81 -18.04
CA THR A 72 -2.66 -0.52 -18.19
C THR A 72 -3.07 -0.22 -19.63
N THR A 73 -2.25 -0.55 -20.63
CA THR A 73 -2.49 -0.19 -22.04
C THR A 73 -3.24 -1.27 -22.82
N LEU A 74 -2.83 -2.56 -22.68
CA LEU A 74 -3.44 -3.65 -23.43
C LEU A 74 -4.65 -4.25 -22.72
N LEU A 75 -4.55 -4.48 -21.42
CA LEU A 75 -5.62 -5.08 -20.64
C LEU A 75 -6.56 -4.04 -20.04
N GLN A 76 -6.23 -2.75 -20.14
CA GLN A 76 -7.02 -1.62 -19.62
C GLN A 76 -7.50 -1.86 -18.17
N LYS A 77 -6.64 -2.44 -17.35
CA LYS A 77 -6.97 -2.68 -15.95
C LYS A 77 -7.06 -1.36 -15.20
N GLU A 78 -8.15 -1.18 -14.45
CA GLU A 78 -8.34 -0.04 -13.55
C GLU A 78 -7.53 -0.17 -12.24
N GLN A 79 -6.77 -1.25 -12.08
CA GLN A 79 -5.93 -1.47 -10.91
C GLN A 79 -4.62 -2.17 -11.29
N SER A 80 -3.54 -1.77 -10.64
CA SER A 80 -2.23 -2.43 -10.72
C SER A 80 -1.54 -2.37 -9.37
N GLY A 81 -0.96 -3.49 -8.91
CA GLY A 81 -0.17 -3.54 -7.68
C GLY A 81 -0.91 -3.14 -6.39
N GLY A 82 -2.26 -3.22 -6.35
CA GLY A 82 -3.05 -2.79 -5.18
C GLY A 82 -3.42 -1.31 -5.19
N ILE A 83 -3.19 -0.62 -6.31
CA ILE A 83 -3.54 0.78 -6.53
C ILE A 83 -4.63 0.84 -7.60
N LEU A 84 -5.63 1.67 -7.39
CA LEU A 84 -6.66 2.00 -8.39
C LEU A 84 -6.15 3.17 -9.24
N LEU A 85 -6.29 3.03 -10.55
CA LEU A 85 -5.91 4.04 -11.53
C LEU A 85 -7.13 4.93 -11.80
N GLY A 86 -7.12 6.13 -11.28
CA GLY A 86 -8.17 7.11 -11.46
C GLY A 86 -8.00 7.98 -12.70
N LYS A 87 -8.92 8.92 -12.86
CA LYS A 87 -8.85 9.92 -13.93
C LYS A 87 -7.68 10.88 -13.68
N GLU A 88 -7.22 11.52 -14.77
CA GLU A 88 -6.16 12.54 -14.73
C GLU A 88 -4.87 12.06 -14.05
N HIS A 89 -4.55 10.78 -14.24
CA HIS A 89 -3.35 10.14 -13.68
C HIS A 89 -3.31 10.05 -12.14
N MET A 90 -4.42 10.28 -11.45
CA MET A 90 -4.48 10.06 -10.01
C MET A 90 -4.47 8.58 -9.67
N MET A 91 -3.85 8.27 -8.54
CA MET A 91 -3.73 6.91 -8.03
C MET A 91 -4.34 6.86 -6.62
N PHE A 92 -5.16 5.84 -6.37
CA PHE A 92 -5.84 5.66 -5.10
C PHE A 92 -5.47 4.32 -4.46
N PRO A 93 -5.11 4.27 -3.18
CA PRO A 93 -4.86 3.01 -2.50
C PRO A 93 -6.16 2.19 -2.38
N ARG A 94 -6.04 0.88 -2.47
CA ARG A 94 -7.16 -0.04 -2.22
C ARG A 94 -7.44 -0.12 -0.72
N THR A 95 -8.62 0.34 -0.29
CA THR A 95 -8.99 0.39 1.13
C THR A 95 -10.12 -0.57 1.53
N PHE A 96 -10.72 -1.30 0.59
CA PHE A 96 -11.90 -2.12 0.86
C PHE A 96 -11.66 -3.29 1.83
N GLY A 97 -10.47 -3.86 1.91
CA GLY A 97 -10.16 -4.91 2.89
C GLY A 97 -10.08 -4.43 4.35
N LEU A 98 -10.15 -3.12 4.59
CA LEU A 98 -10.15 -2.56 5.96
C LEU A 98 -11.48 -2.78 6.70
N LEU A 99 -12.59 -3.02 5.97
CA LEU A 99 -13.91 -3.30 6.54
C LEU A 99 -14.24 -4.79 6.66
N ASP A 100 -13.34 -5.68 6.22
CA ASP A 100 -13.55 -7.11 6.39
C ASP A 100 -13.76 -7.45 7.87
N SER A 101 -14.71 -8.33 8.15
CA SER A 101 -15.10 -8.70 9.52
C SER A 101 -13.92 -9.25 10.35
N GLU A 102 -12.88 -9.74 9.70
CA GLU A 102 -11.64 -10.22 10.30
C GLU A 102 -10.65 -9.09 10.59
N ASN A 103 -10.79 -7.95 9.94
CA ASN A 103 -9.90 -6.80 10.14
C ASN A 103 -10.35 -5.97 11.34
N ARG A 104 -9.70 -6.18 12.47
CA ARG A 104 -9.97 -5.45 13.72
C ARG A 104 -9.13 -4.19 13.90
N THR A 105 -8.43 -3.75 12.87
CA THR A 105 -7.47 -2.63 12.98
C THR A 105 -8.21 -1.32 13.25
N LEU A 106 -9.23 -0.98 12.47
CA LEU A 106 -9.98 0.27 12.66
C LEU A 106 -10.68 0.33 14.02
N PRO A 107 -11.48 -0.67 14.45
CA PRO A 107 -12.11 -0.66 15.77
C PRO A 107 -11.10 -0.59 16.93
N LYS A 108 -9.97 -1.27 16.78
CA LYS A 108 -8.91 -1.24 17.80
C LYS A 108 -8.26 0.15 17.92
N ASN A 109 -8.01 0.79 16.79
CA ASN A 109 -7.44 2.13 16.77
C ASN A 109 -8.41 3.16 17.33
N THR A 110 -9.69 3.08 16.95
CA THR A 110 -10.75 3.93 17.51
C THR A 110 -10.82 3.80 19.04
N ALA A 111 -10.86 2.57 19.56
CA ALA A 111 -10.88 2.33 21.01
C ALA A 111 -9.63 2.87 21.72
N ALA A 112 -8.45 2.83 21.09
CA ALA A 112 -7.24 3.40 21.66
C ALA A 112 -7.30 4.94 21.72
N VAL A 113 -7.85 5.58 20.70
CA VAL A 113 -8.06 7.04 20.66
C VAL A 113 -9.09 7.45 21.73
N GLU A 114 -10.21 6.73 21.84
CA GLU A 114 -11.21 6.96 22.90
C GLU A 114 -10.59 6.88 24.31
N ALA A 115 -9.82 5.82 24.57
CA ALA A 115 -9.14 5.66 25.86
C ALA A 115 -8.18 6.80 26.16
N LEU A 116 -7.48 7.33 25.14
CA LEU A 116 -6.61 8.49 25.29
C LEU A 116 -7.42 9.76 25.66
N CYS A 117 -8.54 10.01 24.94
CA CYS A 117 -9.41 11.15 25.22
C CYS A 117 -10.02 11.08 26.62
N GLN A 118 -10.49 9.90 27.04
CA GLN A 118 -11.02 9.67 28.40
C GLN A 118 -9.97 9.92 29.49
N ARG A 119 -8.70 9.55 29.22
CA ARG A 119 -7.61 9.76 30.17
C ARG A 119 -7.21 11.23 30.31
N TYR A 120 -7.39 12.03 29.26
CA TYR A 120 -6.99 13.43 29.21
C TYR A 120 -8.13 14.31 28.66
N PRO A 121 -9.28 14.41 29.35
CA PRO A 121 -10.45 15.10 28.85
C PRO A 121 -10.15 16.59 28.62
N GLY A 122 -10.59 17.09 27.46
CA GLY A 122 -10.37 18.48 27.04
C GLY A 122 -8.94 18.84 26.63
N LYS A 123 -8.02 17.86 26.58
CA LYS A 123 -6.61 18.10 26.23
C LYS A 123 -6.14 17.35 24.97
N VAL A 124 -7.03 16.59 24.33
CA VAL A 124 -6.70 15.79 23.15
C VAL A 124 -7.43 16.36 21.95
N ASP A 125 -6.68 16.77 20.96
CA ASP A 125 -7.15 17.11 19.63
C ASP A 125 -6.81 15.97 18.67
N VAL A 126 -7.81 15.48 17.94
CA VAL A 126 -7.65 14.40 16.97
C VAL A 126 -7.92 14.97 15.59
N LEU A 127 -6.93 14.90 14.72
CA LEU A 127 -7.04 15.20 13.30
C LEU A 127 -6.66 13.95 12.52
N LEU A 128 -7.56 13.47 11.68
CA LEU A 128 -7.29 12.42 10.71
C LEU A 128 -7.47 13.01 9.31
N ALA A 129 -6.38 13.05 8.54
CA ALA A 129 -6.44 13.50 7.16
C ALA A 129 -7.20 12.48 6.32
N PRO A 130 -8.22 12.90 5.54
CA PRO A 130 -8.98 12.02 4.68
C PRO A 130 -8.10 11.51 3.53
N ALA A 131 -8.42 10.36 2.93
CA ALA A 131 -7.74 9.88 1.74
C ALA A 131 -8.09 10.74 0.51
N ALA A 132 -7.22 10.71 -0.50
CA ALA A 132 -7.45 11.41 -1.77
C ALA A 132 -8.80 11.05 -2.42
N SER A 133 -9.30 9.84 -2.22
CA SER A 133 -10.61 9.39 -2.72
C SER A 133 -11.81 10.14 -2.13
N VAL A 134 -11.67 10.69 -0.92
CA VAL A 134 -12.70 11.54 -0.29
C VAL A 134 -12.68 12.96 -0.87
N ILE A 135 -11.48 13.48 -1.15
CA ILE A 135 -11.32 14.86 -1.64
C ILE A 135 -11.57 14.96 -3.16
N TYR A 136 -11.24 13.91 -3.92
CA TYR A 136 -11.42 13.86 -5.37
C TYR A 136 -12.31 12.68 -5.80
N PRO A 137 -13.56 12.56 -5.29
CA PRO A 137 -14.42 11.43 -5.62
C PRO A 137 -14.73 11.34 -7.13
N GLU A 138 -14.71 12.48 -7.84
CA GLU A 138 -14.93 12.56 -9.28
C GLU A 138 -13.82 11.93 -10.13
N LYS A 139 -12.64 11.73 -9.52
CA LYS A 139 -11.48 11.12 -10.18
C LYS A 139 -11.34 9.62 -9.89
N VAL A 140 -12.07 9.12 -8.92
CA VAL A 140 -12.09 7.69 -8.58
C VAL A 140 -12.78 6.89 -9.71
N PRO A 141 -12.29 5.68 -10.05
CA PRO A 141 -12.99 4.79 -10.98
C PRO A 141 -14.41 4.48 -10.53
N ALA A 142 -15.34 4.42 -11.47
CA ALA A 142 -16.74 4.10 -11.18
C ALA A 142 -16.84 2.70 -10.52
N ASN A 143 -17.65 2.60 -9.47
CA ASN A 143 -17.86 1.37 -8.69
C ASN A 143 -16.58 0.80 -8.03
N ALA A 144 -15.54 1.61 -7.83
CA ALA A 144 -14.36 1.18 -7.10
C ALA A 144 -14.77 0.78 -5.67
N PRO A 145 -14.41 -0.42 -5.20
CA PRO A 145 -14.74 -0.87 -3.85
C PRO A 145 -13.82 -0.17 -2.84
N LEU A 146 -14.15 1.04 -2.45
CA LEU A 146 -13.43 1.80 -1.43
C LEU A 146 -14.13 1.67 -0.07
N LEU A 147 -13.36 1.94 0.99
CA LEU A 147 -13.90 2.20 2.31
C LEU A 147 -14.82 3.43 2.24
N ASP A 148 -16.00 3.37 2.87
CA ASP A 148 -16.79 4.57 3.16
C ASP A 148 -16.09 5.33 4.30
N GLU A 149 -15.13 6.13 3.91
CA GLU A 149 -14.27 6.86 4.85
C GLU A 149 -15.02 8.03 5.48
N ASP A 150 -15.98 8.62 4.77
CA ASP A 150 -16.81 9.67 5.32
C ASP A 150 -17.63 9.18 6.52
N ALA A 151 -18.30 8.03 6.37
CA ALA A 151 -19.02 7.40 7.47
C ALA A 151 -18.09 7.01 8.63
N TYR A 152 -16.88 6.54 8.33
CA TYR A 152 -15.88 6.22 9.35
C TYR A 152 -15.40 7.46 10.11
N LEU A 153 -15.11 8.56 9.42
CA LEU A 153 -14.69 9.83 10.04
C LEU A 153 -15.79 10.43 10.93
N ASP A 154 -17.06 10.33 10.49
CA ASP A 154 -18.18 10.77 11.30
C ASP A 154 -18.35 9.94 12.58
N GLN A 155 -18.19 8.62 12.49
CA GLN A 155 -18.20 7.73 13.66
C GLN A 155 -17.03 8.03 14.62
N LEU A 156 -15.83 8.23 14.08
CA LEU A 156 -14.66 8.59 14.88
C LEU A 156 -14.83 9.94 15.56
N SER A 157 -15.35 10.94 14.85
CA SER A 157 -15.67 12.27 15.41
C SER A 157 -16.63 12.18 16.59
N ALA A 158 -17.73 11.43 16.43
CA ALA A 158 -18.69 11.20 17.51
C ALA A 158 -18.05 10.49 18.72
N ALA A 159 -17.24 9.47 18.49
CA ALA A 159 -16.56 8.71 19.52
C ALA A 159 -15.54 9.58 20.31
N VAL A 160 -14.75 10.38 19.61
CA VAL A 160 -13.78 11.33 20.21
C VAL A 160 -14.49 12.37 21.06
N GLN A 161 -15.57 12.95 20.57
CA GLN A 161 -16.35 13.97 21.32
C GLN A 161 -16.99 13.35 22.57
N ALA A 162 -17.61 12.17 22.44
CA ALA A 162 -18.18 11.44 23.58
C ALA A 162 -17.15 11.07 24.64
N ALA A 163 -15.90 10.82 24.24
CA ALA A 163 -14.77 10.54 25.13
C ALA A 163 -14.12 11.79 25.74
N GLY A 164 -14.62 13.00 25.44
CA GLY A 164 -14.10 14.26 25.95
C GLY A 164 -12.92 14.84 25.19
N GLY A 165 -12.64 14.37 23.98
CA GLY A 165 -11.67 14.94 23.05
C GLY A 165 -12.29 15.96 22.11
N ARG A 166 -11.48 16.58 21.27
CA ARG A 166 -11.92 17.44 20.15
C ARG A 166 -11.48 16.80 18.84
N PHE A 167 -12.42 16.62 17.91
CA PHE A 167 -12.14 16.19 16.55
C PHE A 167 -12.02 17.40 15.62
N VAL A 168 -10.94 17.47 14.86
CA VAL A 168 -10.70 18.53 13.87
C VAL A 168 -10.98 17.93 12.49
N ASP A 169 -12.16 18.24 11.95
CA ASP A 169 -12.56 17.82 10.61
C ASP A 169 -11.99 18.79 9.58
N VAL A 170 -11.17 18.27 8.70
CA VAL A 170 -10.49 19.06 7.64
C VAL A 170 -11.04 18.76 6.25
N ARG A 171 -12.05 17.89 6.10
CA ARG A 171 -12.58 17.46 4.80
C ARG A 171 -13.05 18.64 3.95
N GLN A 172 -13.88 19.51 4.54
CA GLN A 172 -14.40 20.66 3.83
C GLN A 172 -13.29 21.63 3.42
N THR A 173 -12.39 21.97 4.35
CA THR A 173 -11.26 22.88 4.08
C THR A 173 -10.38 22.34 2.95
N LEU A 174 -10.06 21.04 2.98
CA LEU A 174 -9.24 20.42 1.93
C LEU A 174 -9.98 20.40 0.57
N ALA A 175 -11.29 20.13 0.56
CA ALA A 175 -12.08 20.13 -0.66
C ALA A 175 -12.22 21.52 -1.30
N GLU A 176 -12.32 22.58 -0.48
CA GLU A 176 -12.40 23.98 -0.94
C GLU A 176 -11.08 24.48 -1.53
N HIS A 177 -9.94 23.95 -1.07
CA HIS A 177 -8.60 24.36 -1.46
C HIS A 177 -7.85 23.30 -2.29
N LYS A 178 -8.55 22.33 -2.87
CA LYS A 178 -7.94 21.18 -3.55
C LYS A 178 -7.02 21.52 -4.73
N ASP A 179 -7.14 22.73 -5.28
CA ASP A 179 -6.28 23.20 -6.37
C ASP A 179 -4.99 23.87 -5.87
N GLU A 180 -4.82 24.04 -4.56
CA GLU A 180 -3.69 24.74 -3.95
C GLU A 180 -2.61 23.81 -3.39
N TYR A 181 -2.86 22.50 -3.34
CA TYR A 181 -1.93 21.52 -2.78
C TYR A 181 -1.94 20.20 -3.57
N ILE A 182 -0.89 19.41 -3.39
CA ILE A 182 -0.75 18.06 -3.94
C ILE A 182 -1.24 17.05 -2.88
N TYR A 183 -2.12 16.13 -3.30
CA TYR A 183 -2.69 15.12 -2.41
C TYR A 183 -2.18 13.74 -2.77
#